data_71192976380596dc6dd47f46ec4c82ac
#
_entry.id   71192976380596dc6dd47f46ec4c82ac
#
_cell.length_a   1.000
_cell.length_b   1.000
_cell.length_c   1.000
_cell.angle_alpha   90.00
_cell.angle_beta   90.00
_cell.angle_gamma   90.00
#
_symmetry.space_group_name_H-M   'P 1'
#
loop_
_entity.id
_entity.type
_entity.pdbx_description
1 polymer ?
#
loop_
_entity_poly.entity_id
_entity_poly.type
_entity_poly.pdbx_seq_one_letter_code
_entity_poly.pdbx_strand_id
1 'polypeptide(L)' 'MDNSALRARYDRCDSDRNGRIDLSEFSALLDALGLGYEEAQVRAAFTALDGDQNGQIDYAEFSAWWLGR' A
#
# COMPACT_ATOMS: atom_id res chain seq x y z
N MET A 1 -11.05 12.37 -8.44
CA MET A 1 -11.19 11.42 -7.34
C MET A 1 -10.49 12.00 -6.09
N ASP A 2 -11.15 11.92 -4.97
CA ASP A 2 -10.64 12.48 -3.73
C ASP A 2 -9.62 11.53 -3.10
N ASN A 3 -8.44 12.03 -2.78
CA ASN A 3 -7.39 11.24 -2.13
C ASN A 3 -7.64 11.02 -0.64
N SER A 4 -8.61 11.71 -0.07
CA SER A 4 -8.89 11.60 1.37
C SER A 4 -9.30 10.19 1.77
N ALA A 5 -10.13 9.53 0.97
CA ALA A 5 -10.55 8.17 1.26
C ALA A 5 -9.38 7.20 1.17
N LEU A 6 -8.50 7.38 0.20
CA LEU A 6 -7.31 6.56 0.04
C LEU A 6 -6.38 6.72 1.24
N ARG A 7 -6.15 7.95 1.65
CA ARG A 7 -5.30 8.24 2.81
C ARG A 7 -5.87 7.63 4.09
N ALA A 8 -7.18 7.73 4.27
CA ALA A 8 -7.82 7.16 5.44
C ALA A 8 -7.63 5.64 5.50
N ARG A 9 -7.74 4.96 4.37
CA ARG A 9 -7.54 3.53 4.33
C ARG A 9 -6.08 3.15 4.59
N TYR A 10 -5.16 3.92 4.04
CA TYR A 10 -3.74 3.73 4.29
C TYR A 10 -3.43 3.89 5.79
N ASP A 11 -3.95 4.96 6.40
CA ASP A 11 -3.71 5.22 7.81
C ASP A 11 -4.26 4.11 8.72
N ARG A 12 -5.37 3.50 8.32
CA ARG A 12 -5.95 2.38 9.07
C ARG A 12 -5.06 1.15 9.04
N CYS A 13 -4.33 0.96 7.95
CA CYS A 13 -3.43 -0.17 7.81
C CYS A 13 -2.07 0.08 8.43
N ASP A 14 -1.73 1.34 8.70
CA ASP A 14 -0.47 1.72 9.33
C ASP A 14 -0.62 1.61 10.85
N SER A 15 -0.48 0.41 11.36
CA SER A 15 -0.70 0.13 12.78
C SER A 15 0.19 0.94 13.71
N ASP A 16 1.43 1.15 13.31
CA ASP A 16 2.42 1.87 14.11
C ASP A 16 2.36 3.38 13.89
N ARG A 17 1.59 3.81 12.89
CA ARG A 17 1.48 5.23 12.53
C ARG A 17 2.82 5.90 12.29
N ASN A 18 3.75 5.14 11.73
CA ASN A 18 5.08 5.65 11.40
C ASN A 18 5.16 6.22 9.97
N GLY A 19 4.06 6.21 9.24
CA GLY A 19 3.98 6.67 7.87
C GLY A 19 4.39 5.64 6.84
N ARG A 20 4.67 4.41 7.25
CA ARG A 20 5.08 3.33 6.36
C ARG A 20 4.34 2.04 6.69
N ILE A 21 4.16 1.21 5.68
CA ILE A 21 3.50 -0.09 5.84
C ILE A 21 4.40 -1.18 5.27
N ASP A 22 4.32 -2.38 5.87
CA ASP A 22 5.04 -3.55 5.41
C ASP A 22 4.16 -4.38 4.46
N LEU A 23 4.68 -5.54 4.04
CA LEU A 23 3.95 -6.40 3.11
C LEU A 23 2.60 -6.86 3.66
N SER A 24 2.55 -7.25 4.94
CA SER A 24 1.30 -7.68 5.57
C SER A 24 0.27 -6.56 5.58
N GLU A 25 0.71 -5.37 5.95
CA GLU A 25 -0.17 -4.19 5.99
C GLU A 25 -0.61 -3.79 4.59
N PHE A 26 0.29 -3.88 3.62
CA PHE A 26 -0.04 -3.61 2.22
C PHE A 26 -1.09 -4.59 1.70
N SER A 27 -0.93 -5.86 2.00
CA SER A 27 -1.92 -6.88 1.61
C SER A 27 -3.29 -6.57 2.19
N ALA A 28 -3.34 -6.21 3.48
CA ALA A 28 -4.60 -5.83 4.12
C ALA A 28 -5.22 -4.58 3.47
N LEU A 29 -4.38 -3.62 3.08
CA LEU A 29 -4.84 -2.41 2.43
C LEU A 29 -5.46 -2.70 1.07
N LEU A 30 -4.83 -3.53 0.25
CA LEU A 30 -5.37 -3.91 -1.04
C LEU A 30 -6.67 -4.67 -0.90
N ASP A 31 -6.76 -5.53 0.11
CA ASP A 31 -7.98 -6.27 0.40
C ASP A 31 -9.11 -5.30 0.81
N ALA A 32 -8.80 -4.32 1.64
CA ALA A 32 -9.76 -3.29 2.05
C ALA A 32 -10.24 -2.46 0.86
N LEU A 33 -9.41 -2.28 -0.15
CA LEU A 33 -9.77 -1.56 -1.36
C LEU A 33 -10.56 -2.41 -2.35
N GLY A 34 -10.73 -3.70 -2.04
CA GLY A 34 -11.56 -4.59 -2.85
C GLY A 34 -10.91 -5.07 -4.13
N LEU A 35 -9.58 -5.03 -4.22
CA LEU A 35 -8.88 -5.42 -5.45
C LEU A 35 -8.82 -6.92 -5.67
N GLY A 36 -8.88 -7.72 -4.60
CA GLY A 36 -8.88 -9.16 -4.71
C GLY A 36 -7.60 -9.76 -5.28
N TYR A 37 -6.47 -9.12 -5.05
CA TYR A 37 -5.19 -9.60 -5.56
C TYR A 37 -4.76 -10.87 -4.82
N GLU A 38 -4.16 -11.79 -5.56
CA GLU A 38 -3.53 -12.97 -4.98
C GLU A 38 -2.21 -12.58 -4.33
N GLU A 39 -1.70 -13.44 -3.45
CA GLU A 39 -0.47 -13.17 -2.72
C GLU A 39 0.70 -12.85 -3.66
N ALA A 40 0.84 -13.59 -4.75
CA ALA A 40 1.90 -13.34 -5.71
C ALA A 40 1.78 -11.96 -6.33
N GLN A 41 0.56 -11.52 -6.62
CA GLN A 41 0.32 -10.18 -7.17
C GLN A 41 0.62 -9.10 -6.15
N VAL A 42 0.25 -9.32 -4.89
CA VAL A 42 0.53 -8.38 -3.80
C VAL A 42 2.03 -8.21 -3.64
N ARG A 43 2.78 -9.31 -3.64
CA ARG A 43 4.24 -9.26 -3.51
C ARG A 43 4.89 -8.55 -4.69
N ALA A 44 4.42 -8.81 -5.89
CA ALA A 44 4.97 -8.17 -7.08
C ALA A 44 4.75 -6.65 -7.02
N ALA A 45 3.55 -6.23 -6.62
CA ALA A 45 3.24 -4.81 -6.49
C ALA A 45 4.08 -4.17 -5.39
N PHE A 46 4.22 -4.85 -4.25
CA PHE A 46 5.01 -4.35 -3.14
C PHE A 46 6.47 -4.16 -3.55
N THR A 47 7.04 -5.14 -4.23
CA THR A 47 8.43 -5.06 -4.70
C THR A 47 8.61 -3.90 -5.67
N ALA A 48 7.64 -3.68 -6.56
CA ALA A 48 7.69 -2.55 -7.49
C ALA A 48 7.64 -1.20 -6.77
N LEU A 49 6.88 -1.13 -5.68
CA LEU A 49 6.74 0.10 -4.90
C LEU A 49 7.94 0.36 -3.99
N ASP A 50 8.55 -0.70 -3.48
CA ASP A 50 9.65 -0.60 -2.52
C ASP A 50 10.96 -0.35 -3.27
N GLY A 51 11.11 0.86 -3.79
CA GLY A 51 12.28 1.21 -4.59
C GLY A 51 13.59 1.15 -3.81
N ASP A 52 13.53 1.38 -2.51
CA ASP A 52 14.70 1.32 -1.63
C ASP A 52 14.96 -0.08 -1.10
N GLN A 53 14.03 -1.00 -1.32
CA GLN A 53 14.10 -2.39 -0.86
C GLN A 53 14.33 -2.48 0.66
N ASN A 54 13.70 -1.59 1.40
CA ASN A 54 13.81 -1.55 2.86
C ASN A 54 12.72 -2.37 3.57
N GLY A 55 11.83 -3.00 2.81
CA GLY A 55 10.75 -3.81 3.37
C GLY A 55 9.52 -3.03 3.78
N GLN A 56 9.47 -1.75 3.46
CA GLN A 56 8.34 -0.88 3.79
C GLN A 56 8.10 0.12 2.67
N ILE A 57 6.85 0.54 2.52
CA ILE A 57 6.49 1.59 1.56
C ILE A 57 5.81 2.73 2.30
N ASP A 58 5.99 3.95 1.81
CA ASP A 58 5.32 5.11 2.37
C ASP A 58 4.08 5.47 1.53
N TYR A 59 3.34 6.48 2.01
CA TYR A 59 2.12 6.88 1.33
C TYR A 59 2.41 7.45 -0.06
N ALA A 60 3.50 8.18 -0.23
CA ALA A 60 3.85 8.75 -1.53
C ALA A 60 4.10 7.66 -2.56
N GLU A 61 4.83 6.61 -2.19
CA GLU A 61 5.06 5.46 -3.06
C GLU A 61 3.76 4.76 -3.40
N PHE A 62 2.92 4.52 -2.39
CA PHE A 62 1.66 3.85 -2.59
C PHE A 62 0.71 4.66 -3.48
N SER A 63 0.56 5.95 -3.21
CA SER A 63 -0.38 6.78 -3.96
C SER A 63 0.07 6.96 -5.41
N ALA A 64 1.35 7.06 -5.66
CA ALA A 64 1.88 7.14 -7.02
C ALA A 64 1.54 5.87 -7.82
N TRP A 65 1.70 4.72 -7.20
CA TRP A 65 1.33 3.45 -7.82
C TRP A 65 -0.17 3.38 -8.07
N TRP A 66 -0.95 3.74 -7.06
CA TRP A 66 -2.41 3.68 -7.14
C TRP A 66 -2.95 4.58 -8.25
N LEU A 67 -2.44 5.81 -8.32
CA LEU A 67 -2.92 6.78 -9.31
C LEU A 67 -2.38 6.49 -10.72
N GLY A 68 -1.26 5.80 -10.81
CA GLY A 68 -0.62 5.48 -12.10
C GLY A 68 -1.04 4.18 -12.73
N ARG A 69 -1.93 3.43 -12.10
CA ARG A 69 -2.35 2.13 -12.64
C ARG A 69 -3.50 2.25 -13.65
#